data_4597d2a169a1fa49adaa501d634ac4d1
#
_entry.id   4597d2a169a1fa49adaa501d634ac4d1
#
_cell.length_a   1.000
_cell.length_b   1.000
_cell.length_c   1.000
_cell.angle_alpha   90.00
_cell.angle_beta   90.00
_cell.angle_gamma   90.00
#
_symmetry.space_group_name_H-M   'P 1'
#
loop_
_entity.id
_entity.type
_entity.pdbx_description
1 polymer ?
#
loop_
_entity_poly.entity_id
_entity_poly.type
_entity_poly.pdbx_seq_one_letter_code
_entity_poly.pdbx_strand_id
1 'polypeptide(L)'
;MTKALIVIAIIAVVALGGWQLFDYWEKVQDDKLAAQKQAASTQVNPDALPGLPQGWDTSLRNAEQQGATSLGNWLKTYGAKVQDPRKAWIELDYVLLITRDNPQEAKRIFAEVKDRTSPSSPVWPRIHELEKSYE
;
A
#
# COMPACT_ATOMS: atom_id res chain seq x y z
N MET A 1 -5.56 40.29 44.25
CA MET A 1 -5.41 38.87 44.60
C MET A 1 -6.35 37.95 43.82
N THR A 2 -7.62 38.29 43.60
CA THR A 2 -8.59 37.49 42.85
C THR A 2 -8.19 37.32 41.37
N LYS A 3 -7.59 38.31 40.74
CA LYS A 3 -7.16 38.21 39.33
C LYS A 3 -5.98 37.23 39.14
N ALA A 4 -5.06 37.19 40.10
CA ALA A 4 -3.94 36.26 40.06
C ALA A 4 -4.39 34.79 40.22
N LEU A 5 -5.38 34.55 41.07
CA LEU A 5 -5.96 33.20 41.26
C LEU A 5 -6.70 32.71 40.02
N ILE A 6 -7.39 33.60 39.33
CA ILE A 6 -8.10 33.28 38.07
C ILE A 6 -7.10 32.90 36.98
N VAL A 7 -6.00 33.65 36.86
CA VAL A 7 -4.95 33.36 35.87
C VAL A 7 -4.28 32.03 36.15
N ILE A 8 -3.98 31.73 37.42
CA ILE A 8 -3.42 30.41 37.79
C ILE A 8 -4.39 29.26 37.49
N ALA A 9 -5.67 29.47 37.76
CA ALA A 9 -6.69 28.46 37.45
C ALA A 9 -6.81 28.21 35.94
N ILE A 10 -6.75 29.26 35.12
CA ILE A 10 -6.79 29.13 33.67
C ILE A 10 -5.54 28.39 33.14
N ILE A 11 -4.37 28.73 33.65
CA ILE A 11 -3.12 28.07 33.29
C ILE A 11 -3.16 26.57 33.66
N ALA A 12 -3.71 26.24 34.85
CA ALA A 12 -3.86 24.86 35.30
C ALA A 12 -4.82 24.09 34.41
N VAL A 13 -5.94 24.67 33.98
CA VAL A 13 -6.91 24.03 33.09
C VAL A 13 -6.32 23.82 31.70
N VAL A 14 -5.58 24.80 31.19
CA VAL A 14 -4.91 24.66 29.86
C VAL A 14 -3.80 23.62 29.92
N ALA A 15 -3.02 23.56 31.00
CA ALA A 15 -1.97 22.57 31.16
C ALA A 15 -2.53 21.15 31.29
N LEU A 16 -3.60 20.96 32.04
CA LEU A 16 -4.28 19.66 32.18
C LEU A 16 -4.96 19.23 30.86
N GLY A 17 -5.63 20.14 30.20
CA GLY A 17 -6.26 19.89 28.91
C GLY A 17 -5.25 19.61 27.79
N GLY A 18 -4.15 20.35 27.77
CA GLY A 18 -3.06 20.15 26.83
C GLY A 18 -2.35 18.82 27.02
N TRP A 19 -2.19 18.41 28.26
CA TRP A 19 -1.56 17.12 28.56
C TRP A 19 -2.44 15.92 28.16
N GLN A 20 -3.75 16.00 28.37
CA GLN A 20 -4.68 14.97 27.89
C GLN A 20 -4.74 14.89 26.36
N LEU A 21 -4.67 16.04 25.68
CA LEU A 21 -4.59 16.06 24.22
C LEU A 21 -3.28 15.47 23.70
N PHE A 22 -2.20 15.69 24.40
CA PHE A 22 -0.90 15.15 24.04
C PHE A 22 -0.86 13.62 24.21
N ASP A 23 -1.41 13.08 25.31
CA ASP A 23 -1.56 11.64 25.52
C ASP A 23 -2.46 11.00 24.44
N TYR A 24 -3.53 11.68 24.06
CA TYR A 24 -4.43 11.20 23.01
C TYR A 24 -3.71 11.16 21.64
N TRP A 25 -2.91 12.16 21.32
CA TRP A 25 -2.12 12.20 20.10
C TRP A 25 -1.06 11.10 20.05
N GLU A 26 -0.41 10.87 21.17
CA GLU A 26 0.59 9.81 21.29
C GLU A 26 -0.04 8.43 21.08
N LYS A 27 -1.18 8.17 21.69
CA LYS A 27 -1.95 6.93 21.49
C LYS A 27 -2.39 6.73 20.05
N VAL A 28 -2.87 7.78 19.39
CA VAL A 28 -3.27 7.73 17.97
C VAL A 28 -2.07 7.43 17.06
N GLN A 29 -0.91 7.98 17.38
CA GLN A 29 0.32 7.68 16.64
C GLN A 29 0.80 6.25 16.88
N ASP A 30 0.74 5.78 18.12
CA ASP A 30 1.10 4.40 18.46
C ASP A 30 0.17 3.39 17.80
N ASP A 31 -1.13 3.66 17.75
CA ASP A 31 -2.11 2.83 17.05
C ASP A 31 -1.85 2.81 15.54
N LYS A 32 -1.48 3.93 14.95
CA LYS A 32 -1.10 3.99 13.53
C LYS A 32 0.20 3.24 13.25
N LEU A 33 1.19 3.38 14.12
CA LEU A 33 2.45 2.64 14.01
C LEU A 33 2.24 1.14 14.22
N ALA A 34 1.39 0.75 15.16
CA ALA A 34 1.03 -0.65 15.39
C ALA A 34 0.28 -1.22 14.18
N ALA A 35 -0.67 -0.47 13.60
CA ALA A 35 -1.38 -0.85 12.40
C ALA A 35 -0.43 -0.95 11.19
N GLN A 36 0.53 -0.05 11.05
CA GLN A 36 1.56 -0.12 10.02
C GLN A 36 2.50 -1.31 10.22
N LYS A 37 2.88 -1.62 11.46
CA LYS A 37 3.70 -2.80 11.76
C LYS A 37 2.94 -4.09 11.52
N GLN A 38 1.65 -4.15 11.84
CA GLN A 38 0.80 -5.29 11.52
C GLN A 38 0.58 -5.42 10.01
N ALA A 39 0.35 -4.32 9.31
CA ALA A 39 0.27 -4.30 7.85
C ALA A 39 1.61 -4.74 7.24
N ALA A 40 2.75 -4.34 7.80
CA ALA A 40 4.07 -4.77 7.37
C ALA A 40 4.33 -6.26 7.68
N SER A 41 3.81 -6.80 8.80
CA SER A 41 3.94 -8.22 9.14
C SER A 41 2.98 -9.11 8.35
N THR A 42 1.84 -8.57 7.89
CA THR A 42 0.94 -9.21 6.93
C THR A 42 1.29 -8.90 5.48
N GLN A 43 2.28 -8.03 5.26
CA GLN A 43 2.78 -7.73 3.92
C GLN A 43 3.37 -9.00 3.30
N VAL A 44 2.68 -9.48 2.29
CA VAL A 44 3.15 -10.60 1.50
C VAL A 44 4.47 -10.19 0.85
N ASN A 45 5.52 -10.96 1.09
CA ASN A 45 6.78 -10.78 0.37
C ASN A 45 6.54 -11.18 -1.10
N PRO A 46 6.60 -10.21 -2.05
CA PRO A 46 6.34 -10.53 -3.44
C PRO A 46 7.33 -11.54 -4.03
N ASP A 47 8.54 -11.56 -3.51
CA ASP A 47 9.56 -12.53 -3.95
C ASP A 47 9.26 -13.97 -3.49
N ALA A 48 8.44 -14.12 -2.44
CA ALA A 48 8.00 -15.42 -1.93
C ALA A 48 6.71 -15.93 -2.59
N LEU A 49 6.01 -15.11 -3.39
CA LEU A 49 4.80 -15.53 -4.08
C LEU A 49 5.12 -16.57 -5.16
N PRO A 50 4.35 -17.67 -5.23
CA PRO A 50 4.50 -18.64 -6.31
C PRO A 50 4.01 -18.09 -7.66
N GLY A 51 4.52 -18.61 -8.74
CA GLY A 51 4.05 -18.30 -10.09
C GLY A 51 5.14 -17.78 -11.03
N LEU A 52 6.21 -17.20 -10.51
CA LEU A 52 7.35 -16.75 -11.31
C LEU A 52 8.30 -17.93 -11.55
N PRO A 53 8.66 -18.23 -12.81
CA PRO A 53 9.66 -19.24 -13.09
C PRO A 53 11.01 -18.95 -12.44
N GLN A 54 11.71 -19.97 -12.01
CA GLN A 54 13.00 -19.85 -11.37
C GLN A 54 14.02 -19.18 -12.31
N GLY A 55 14.76 -18.21 -11.80
CA GLY A 55 15.78 -17.46 -12.56
C GLY A 55 15.26 -16.20 -13.26
N TRP A 56 13.96 -15.93 -13.19
CA TRP A 56 13.37 -14.74 -13.84
C TRP A 56 13.32 -13.50 -12.93
N ASP A 57 13.67 -13.65 -11.67
CA ASP A 57 13.65 -12.55 -10.70
C ASP A 57 14.53 -11.38 -11.13
N THR A 58 15.71 -11.65 -11.63
CA THR A 58 16.66 -10.61 -12.08
C THR A 58 16.13 -9.85 -13.28
N SER A 59 15.54 -10.55 -14.26
CA SER A 59 14.91 -9.95 -15.43
C SER A 59 13.73 -9.05 -15.04
N LEU A 60 12.90 -9.51 -14.12
CA LEU A 60 11.77 -8.74 -13.60
C LEU A 60 12.24 -7.48 -12.87
N ARG A 61 13.21 -7.58 -11.99
CA ARG A 61 13.76 -6.43 -11.26
C ARG A 61 14.35 -5.39 -12.20
N ASN A 62 15.06 -5.83 -13.23
CA ASN A 62 15.60 -4.92 -14.24
C ASN A 62 14.48 -4.19 -14.98
N ALA A 63 13.40 -4.87 -15.34
CA ALA A 63 12.25 -4.27 -15.98
C ALA A 63 11.56 -3.25 -15.07
N GLU A 64 11.37 -3.57 -13.79
CA GLU A 64 10.79 -2.66 -12.80
C GLU A 64 11.63 -1.40 -12.61
N GLN A 65 12.94 -1.55 -12.53
CA GLN A 65 13.87 -0.42 -12.36
C GLN A 65 13.94 0.50 -13.58
N GLN A 66 13.71 -0.02 -14.76
CA GLN A 66 13.72 0.75 -16.01
C GLN A 66 12.42 1.52 -16.27
N GLY A 67 11.37 1.23 -15.52
CA GLY A 67 10.10 1.97 -15.54
C GLY A 67 8.95 1.26 -16.23
N ALA A 68 7.86 2.00 -16.43
CA ALA A 68 6.59 1.45 -16.88
C ALA A 68 6.67 0.79 -18.27
N THR A 69 7.35 1.40 -19.22
CA THR A 69 7.48 0.87 -20.58
C THR A 69 8.21 -0.48 -20.59
N SER A 70 9.30 -0.58 -19.86
CA SER A 70 10.07 -1.82 -19.72
C SER A 70 9.28 -2.91 -19.04
N LEU A 71 8.58 -2.61 -17.95
CA LEU A 71 7.75 -3.57 -17.24
C LEU A 71 6.56 -4.02 -18.11
N GLY A 72 5.94 -3.10 -18.85
CA GLY A 72 4.89 -3.43 -19.80
C GLY A 72 5.35 -4.37 -20.90
N ASN A 73 6.51 -4.14 -21.46
CA ASN A 73 7.12 -5.02 -22.46
C ASN A 73 7.49 -6.38 -21.89
N TRP A 74 8.01 -6.40 -20.67
CA TRP A 74 8.29 -7.64 -19.95
C TRP A 74 7.02 -8.48 -19.76
N LEU A 75 5.93 -7.85 -19.33
CA LEU A 75 4.64 -8.50 -19.16
C LEU A 75 4.07 -9.03 -20.48
N LYS A 76 4.20 -8.29 -21.58
CA LYS A 76 3.78 -8.75 -22.91
C LYS A 76 4.57 -9.97 -23.38
N THR A 77 5.87 -9.99 -23.09
CA THR A 77 6.77 -11.06 -23.53
C THR A 77 6.66 -12.30 -22.64
N TYR A 78 6.61 -12.12 -21.34
CA TYR A 78 6.74 -13.19 -20.34
C TYR A 78 5.49 -13.43 -19.49
N GLY A 79 4.55 -12.50 -19.49
CA GLY A 79 3.38 -12.53 -18.61
C GLY A 79 2.52 -13.77 -18.77
N ALA A 80 2.42 -14.33 -19.97
CA ALA A 80 1.68 -15.56 -20.23
C ALA A 80 2.26 -16.79 -19.52
N LYS A 81 3.55 -16.76 -19.20
CA LYS A 81 4.26 -17.85 -18.52
C LYS A 81 4.33 -17.67 -17.01
N VAL A 82 3.99 -16.48 -16.52
CA VAL A 82 3.88 -16.18 -15.09
C VAL A 82 2.47 -16.56 -14.62
N GLN A 83 2.40 -17.24 -13.48
CA GLN A 83 1.13 -17.67 -12.88
C GLN A 83 0.73 -16.80 -11.71
N ASP A 84 -0.55 -16.78 -11.39
CA ASP A 84 -1.07 -16.16 -10.17
C ASP A 84 -0.63 -16.96 -8.93
N PRO A 85 -0.41 -16.34 -7.80
CA PRO A 85 -0.66 -14.92 -7.45
C PRO A 85 0.44 -13.95 -7.85
N ARG A 86 1.62 -14.41 -8.25
CA ARG A 86 2.74 -13.55 -8.62
C ARG A 86 2.42 -12.63 -9.81
N LYS A 87 1.76 -13.15 -10.83
CA LYS A 87 1.34 -12.38 -12.00
C LYS A 87 0.45 -11.20 -11.61
N ALA A 88 -0.54 -11.42 -10.76
CA ALA A 88 -1.42 -10.37 -10.27
C ALA A 88 -0.62 -9.26 -9.55
N TRP A 89 0.35 -9.62 -8.73
CA TRP A 89 1.21 -8.68 -8.05
C TRP A 89 2.01 -7.81 -9.01
N ILE A 90 2.62 -8.41 -10.01
CA ILE A 90 3.40 -7.71 -11.04
C ILE A 90 2.50 -6.78 -11.86
N GLU A 91 1.32 -7.22 -12.24
CA GLU A 91 0.36 -6.40 -12.97
C GLU A 91 -0.11 -5.20 -12.14
N LEU A 92 -0.28 -5.36 -10.82
CA LEU A 92 -0.59 -4.24 -9.93
C LEU A 92 0.56 -3.25 -9.83
N ASP A 93 1.80 -3.70 -9.79
CA ASP A 93 2.97 -2.81 -9.86
C ASP A 93 2.98 -2.00 -11.16
N TYR A 94 2.68 -2.65 -12.28
CA TYR A 94 2.54 -1.98 -13.57
C TYR A 94 1.41 -0.95 -13.57
N VAL A 95 0.26 -1.29 -13.00
CA VAL A 95 -0.87 -0.36 -12.84
C VAL A 95 -0.45 0.92 -12.12
N LEU A 96 0.29 0.78 -11.01
CA LEU A 96 0.79 1.92 -10.25
C LEU A 96 1.72 2.81 -11.07
N LEU A 97 2.57 2.21 -11.89
CA LEU A 97 3.52 2.94 -12.73
C LEU A 97 2.84 3.72 -13.86
N ILE A 98 1.79 3.18 -14.46
CA ILE A 98 1.10 3.80 -15.61
C ILE A 98 -0.06 4.72 -15.22
N THR A 99 -0.48 4.73 -13.98
CA THR A 99 -1.65 5.50 -13.52
C THR A 99 -1.55 6.98 -13.86
N ARG A 100 -0.36 7.55 -13.79
CA ARG A 100 -0.14 8.96 -14.09
C ARG A 100 -0.25 9.26 -15.58
N ASP A 101 0.30 8.39 -16.42
CA ASP A 101 0.40 8.63 -17.87
C ASP A 101 -0.82 8.09 -18.61
N ASN A 102 -1.39 6.99 -18.16
CA ASN A 102 -2.54 6.36 -18.78
C ASN A 102 -3.50 5.77 -17.71
N PRO A 103 -4.29 6.63 -17.05
CA PRO A 103 -5.18 6.18 -15.97
C PRO A 103 -6.29 5.23 -16.46
N GLN A 104 -6.72 5.34 -17.70
CA GLN A 104 -7.75 4.45 -18.25
C GLN A 104 -7.23 3.02 -18.43
N GLU A 105 -6.02 2.88 -18.95
CA GLU A 105 -5.37 1.57 -19.07
C GLU A 105 -5.08 0.96 -17.70
N ALA A 106 -4.65 1.80 -16.73
CA ALA A 106 -4.47 1.37 -15.34
C ALA A 106 -5.77 0.80 -14.75
N LYS A 107 -6.89 1.47 -14.94
CA LYS A 107 -8.21 0.99 -14.48
C LYS A 107 -8.61 -0.30 -15.18
N ARG A 108 -8.37 -0.42 -16.47
CA ARG A 108 -8.67 -1.64 -17.23
C ARG A 108 -7.92 -2.84 -16.69
N ILE A 109 -6.61 -2.71 -16.53
CA ILE A 109 -5.76 -3.79 -16.02
C ILE A 109 -6.14 -4.13 -14.57
N PHE A 110 -6.38 -3.11 -13.75
CA PHE A 110 -6.82 -3.33 -12.37
C PHE A 110 -8.13 -4.13 -12.31
N ALA A 111 -9.11 -3.81 -13.14
CA ALA A 111 -10.37 -4.54 -13.21
C ALA A 111 -10.17 -6.01 -13.63
N GLU A 112 -9.29 -6.27 -14.60
CA GLU A 112 -8.95 -7.63 -15.02
C GLU A 112 -8.30 -8.42 -13.89
N VAL A 113 -7.35 -7.82 -13.17
CA VAL A 113 -6.68 -8.45 -12.02
C VAL A 113 -7.68 -8.74 -10.91
N LYS A 114 -8.55 -7.79 -10.59
CA LYS A 114 -9.59 -7.94 -9.57
C LYS A 114 -10.54 -9.10 -9.91
N ASP A 115 -11.04 -9.15 -11.13
CA ASP A 115 -11.98 -10.17 -11.59
C ASP A 115 -11.35 -11.58 -11.59
N ARG A 116 -10.06 -11.66 -11.89
CA ARG A 116 -9.33 -12.94 -11.93
C ARG A 116 -8.91 -13.43 -10.55
N THR A 117 -8.74 -12.54 -9.58
CA THR A 117 -8.17 -12.86 -8.27
C THR A 117 -9.26 -13.27 -7.29
N SER A 118 -9.06 -14.41 -6.62
CA SER A 118 -9.93 -14.89 -5.56
C SER A 118 -9.76 -14.09 -4.27
N PRO A 119 -10.84 -13.86 -3.48
CA PRO A 119 -10.72 -13.26 -2.15
C PRO A 119 -9.80 -14.02 -1.19
N SER A 120 -9.53 -15.30 -1.43
CA SER A 120 -8.58 -16.11 -0.66
C SER A 120 -7.13 -15.94 -1.09
N SER A 121 -6.86 -15.23 -2.19
CA SER A 121 -5.50 -15.00 -2.69
C SER A 121 -4.69 -14.10 -1.75
N PRO A 122 -3.37 -14.36 -1.60
CA PRO A 122 -2.47 -13.46 -0.86
C PRO A 122 -2.42 -12.03 -1.41
N VAL A 123 -2.77 -11.83 -2.68
CA VAL A 123 -2.79 -10.52 -3.35
C VAL A 123 -4.08 -9.74 -3.07
N TRP A 124 -5.14 -10.41 -2.65
CA TRP A 124 -6.45 -9.78 -2.43
C TRP A 124 -6.43 -8.57 -1.51
N PRO A 125 -5.73 -8.55 -0.35
CA PRO A 125 -5.66 -7.38 0.50
C PRO A 125 -5.09 -6.15 -0.22
N ARG A 126 -4.12 -6.35 -1.10
CA ARG A 126 -3.54 -5.26 -1.91
C ARG A 126 -4.55 -4.74 -2.93
N ILE A 127 -5.31 -5.62 -3.58
CA ILE A 127 -6.38 -5.25 -4.51
C ILE A 127 -7.43 -4.42 -3.78
N HIS A 128 -7.87 -4.87 -2.62
CA HIS A 128 -8.87 -4.19 -1.81
C HIS A 128 -8.40 -2.79 -1.37
N GLU A 129 -7.14 -2.64 -1.02
CA GLU A 129 -6.55 -1.36 -0.67
C GLU A 129 -6.51 -0.40 -1.86
N LEU A 130 -6.16 -0.88 -3.04
CA LEU A 130 -6.07 -0.09 -4.27
C LEU A 130 -7.43 0.21 -4.91
N GLU A 131 -8.44 -0.57 -4.61
CA GLU A 131 -9.79 -0.45 -5.17
C GLU A 131 -10.35 0.97 -5.04
N LYS A 132 -10.10 1.63 -3.92
CA LYS A 132 -10.54 3.00 -3.66
C LYS A 132 -9.98 4.02 -4.64
N SER A 133 -8.85 3.73 -5.25
CA SER A 133 -8.17 4.62 -6.20
C SER A 133 -8.55 4.36 -7.65
N TYR A 134 -9.10 3.18 -7.96
CA TYR A 134 -9.34 2.71 -9.34
C TYR A 134 -10.81 2.40 -9.66
N GLU A 135 -11.72 2.62 -8.72
CA GLU A 135 -13.17 2.53 -8.94
C GLU A 135 -13.84 3.84 -9.32
#